data_d7c9aac7ecac2f861a9dc44858547769
#
_entry.id   d7c9aac7ecac2f861a9dc44858547769
#
_cell.length_a   1.000
_cell.length_b   1.000
_cell.length_c   1.000
_cell.angle_alpha   90.00
_cell.angle_beta   90.00
_cell.angle_gamma   90.00
#
_symmetry.space_group_name_H-M   'P 1'
#
loop_
_entity.id
_entity.type
_entity.pdbx_description
1 polymer ?
#
loop_
_entity_poly.entity_id
_entity_poly.type
_entity_poly.pdbx_seq_one_letter_code
_entity_poly.pdbx_strand_id
1 'polypeptide(L)'
;MRVQFWGTRGSIAKPGLKTARYGGNTSCTEVRSSRGTLVIIDSGTGAHSLGQNLMLISENGLRGHMLISHTHWDHIQGIPFFEPLFVPGNRWDIYGPKGLDQSLRETLAGQMQYTYFPVTPEQFAASIHYHDLVEGTFNIDDIKVTTHYLNHPALTLGYRLEADGAVLVYCSDHEPHSRSLAGGKGDIAGQDLRHAEFIAGADLLIHDAQYTAAEYPSKIGWGHSSIEYAVKLGDYAKVKRLALTHHDPLRDDDAIDRVLRGLRDTLQVAGSPLQVFAATEGEVIEVEPSVSKSPERCVRQFPATARVVPALAERSVLLGIVDPGLAALVSDAIRAEGIRPHLFSNIDEARELIDKEIPSLVVLEHEKGSVDGMTTCRAIRQIIGDEAPVIMVAEQEEPAAGVAEWLIKPLTSSFARTKIRAWVLRTECRWIRASIPDDEEQRLVSLRKLKILDSEPEERFDRVTRLAAALFDVPMAVISLVDENRQWFKSCFGVNAKETPRDAAFCAHVVYNREPMIVPDTFQDARFADNPLVVNEPRIRFYAGCPLILGDGSCIGTLCLLDRRPRTLEGTDSERLRDLADIALEEINGLTTL
;
A
#
# COMPACT_ATOMS: atom_id res chain seq x y z
N MET A 1 16.78 -14.09 -2.63
CA MET A 1 15.92 -13.86 -1.43
C MET A 1 15.62 -15.18 -0.75
N ARG A 2 15.56 -15.19 0.59
CA ARG A 2 15.15 -16.36 1.39
C ARG A 2 13.75 -16.12 1.96
N VAL A 3 12.86 -17.10 1.82
CA VAL A 3 11.48 -17.07 2.33
C VAL A 3 11.28 -18.23 3.29
N GLN A 4 10.66 -17.98 4.45
CA GLN A 4 10.31 -19.03 5.42
C GLN A 4 8.86 -18.84 5.88
N PHE A 5 8.09 -19.94 5.89
CA PHE A 5 6.72 -19.95 6.37
C PHE A 5 6.68 -20.23 7.88
N TRP A 6 6.00 -19.38 8.64
CA TRP A 6 5.74 -19.51 10.07
C TRP A 6 4.27 -19.79 10.39
N GLY A 7 3.40 -19.56 9.41
CA GLY A 7 1.99 -19.86 9.46
C GLY A 7 1.37 -19.89 8.07
N THR A 8 0.54 -20.90 7.81
CA THR A 8 0.00 -21.22 6.48
C THR A 8 -1.50 -21.47 6.47
N ARG A 9 -2.16 -21.47 7.66
CA ARG A 9 -3.60 -21.67 7.80
C ARG A 9 -4.38 -20.39 7.60
N GLY A 10 -5.59 -20.54 7.04
CA GLY A 10 -6.55 -19.48 6.93
C GLY A 10 -7.55 -19.42 8.09
N SER A 11 -8.13 -18.27 8.30
CA SER A 11 -9.25 -17.95 9.18
C SER A 11 -9.02 -18.20 10.67
N ILE A 12 -8.45 -19.33 11.09
CA ILE A 12 -8.19 -19.67 12.49
C ILE A 12 -7.06 -20.70 12.61
N ALA A 13 -6.27 -20.57 13.66
CA ALA A 13 -5.26 -21.56 13.99
C ALA A 13 -5.88 -22.95 14.25
N LYS A 14 -5.26 -23.99 13.70
CA LYS A 14 -5.69 -25.38 13.78
C LYS A 14 -4.57 -26.30 14.23
N PRO A 15 -4.15 -26.25 15.50
CA PRO A 15 -3.12 -27.14 16.01
C PRO A 15 -3.64 -28.57 16.13
N GLY A 16 -2.77 -29.53 15.89
CA GLY A 16 -3.09 -30.95 16.07
C GLY A 16 -2.35 -31.88 15.14
N LEU A 17 -2.43 -33.18 15.40
CA LEU A 17 -1.72 -34.21 14.62
C LEU A 17 -2.10 -34.23 13.14
N LYS A 18 -3.33 -33.83 12.80
CA LYS A 18 -3.83 -33.82 11.43
C LYS A 18 -3.36 -32.63 10.59
N THR A 19 -2.72 -31.67 11.23
CA THR A 19 -2.21 -30.45 10.59
C THR A 19 -0.71 -30.25 10.85
N ALA A 20 -0.03 -31.27 11.40
CA ALA A 20 1.35 -31.17 11.85
C ALA A 20 2.37 -31.10 10.69
N ARG A 21 2.02 -31.58 9.49
CA ARG A 21 2.92 -31.57 8.33
C ARG A 21 2.94 -30.24 7.60
N TYR A 22 1.79 -29.65 7.38
CA TYR A 22 1.67 -28.35 6.70
C TYR A 22 1.60 -27.17 7.66
N GLY A 23 1.34 -27.43 8.92
CA GLY A 23 1.26 -26.42 9.98
C GLY A 23 -0.17 -26.08 10.39
N GLY A 24 -0.29 -25.54 11.60
CA GLY A 24 -1.55 -25.14 12.21
C GLY A 24 -1.66 -23.66 12.54
N ASN A 25 -0.60 -22.88 12.35
CA ASN A 25 -0.59 -21.43 12.62
C ASN A 25 -1.17 -20.65 11.45
N THR A 26 -1.77 -19.47 11.76
CA THR A 26 -2.28 -18.55 10.76
C THR A 26 -1.16 -17.69 10.16
N SER A 27 -1.47 -17.02 9.07
CA SER A 27 -0.59 -16.37 8.10
C SER A 27 0.57 -15.59 8.72
N CYS A 28 1.80 -16.07 8.46
CA CYS A 28 3.04 -15.36 8.78
C CYS A 28 4.18 -15.88 7.89
N THR A 29 4.78 -14.99 7.12
CA THR A 29 5.86 -15.31 6.19
C THR A 29 7.05 -14.38 6.42
N GLU A 30 8.22 -14.95 6.69
CA GLU A 30 9.49 -14.23 6.80
C GLU A 30 10.17 -14.16 5.44
N VAL A 31 10.66 -12.98 5.06
CA VAL A 31 11.46 -12.73 3.85
C VAL A 31 12.75 -12.05 4.24
N ARG A 32 13.87 -12.55 3.72
CA ARG A 32 15.19 -11.92 3.87
C ARG A 32 15.85 -11.68 2.53
N SER A 33 16.34 -10.47 2.32
CA SER A 33 17.25 -10.19 1.20
C SER A 33 18.65 -10.71 1.49
N SER A 34 19.49 -10.79 0.46
CA SER A 34 20.92 -11.15 0.60
C SER A 34 21.70 -10.12 1.43
N ARG A 35 21.21 -8.90 1.56
CA ARG A 35 21.79 -7.84 2.40
C ARG A 35 21.33 -7.90 3.85
N GLY A 36 20.42 -8.83 4.19
CA GLY A 36 19.94 -9.02 5.55
C GLY A 36 18.68 -8.25 5.92
N THR A 37 18.08 -7.50 4.99
CA THR A 37 16.78 -6.82 5.23
C THR A 37 15.73 -7.85 5.60
N LEU A 38 15.11 -7.67 6.78
CA LEU A 38 14.05 -8.53 7.31
C LEU A 38 12.69 -7.93 7.03
N VAL A 39 11.86 -8.66 6.30
CA VAL A 39 10.44 -8.35 6.08
C VAL A 39 9.59 -9.52 6.58
N ILE A 40 8.56 -9.22 7.35
CA ILE A 40 7.53 -10.18 7.80
C ILE A 40 6.25 -9.82 7.07
N ILE A 41 5.66 -10.75 6.32
CA ILE A 41 4.37 -10.54 5.67
C ILE A 41 3.31 -11.26 6.49
N ASP A 42 2.37 -10.50 7.01
CA ASP A 42 1.36 -10.84 7.99
C ASP A 42 1.93 -11.34 9.33
N SER A 43 1.14 -11.15 10.37
CA SER A 43 1.51 -11.45 11.76
C SER A 43 0.37 -12.18 12.47
N GLY A 44 -0.09 -13.28 11.86
CA GLY A 44 -0.99 -14.22 12.49
C GLY A 44 -0.30 -15.00 13.63
N THR A 45 -0.86 -16.11 14.06
CA THR A 45 -0.30 -16.87 15.20
C THR A 45 1.13 -17.36 14.97
N GLY A 46 1.55 -17.55 13.71
CA GLY A 46 2.93 -17.91 13.36
C GLY A 46 3.97 -16.86 13.80
N ALA A 47 3.56 -15.60 13.95
CA ALA A 47 4.47 -14.53 14.39
C ALA A 47 5.03 -14.75 15.80
N HIS A 48 4.31 -15.46 16.67
CA HIS A 48 4.81 -15.79 18.01
C HIS A 48 6.11 -16.60 17.94
N SER A 49 6.10 -17.72 17.20
CA SER A 49 7.29 -18.57 17.05
C SER A 49 8.42 -17.87 16.28
N LEU A 50 8.09 -17.05 15.29
CA LEU A 50 9.07 -16.21 14.60
C LEU A 50 9.71 -15.21 15.59
N GLY A 51 8.92 -14.55 16.42
CA GLY A 51 9.41 -13.61 17.44
C GLY A 51 10.42 -14.25 18.38
N GLN A 52 10.09 -15.44 18.91
CA GLN A 52 10.99 -16.21 19.76
C GLN A 52 12.30 -16.59 19.03
N ASN A 53 12.20 -17.02 17.77
CA ASN A 53 13.39 -17.34 16.97
C ASN A 53 14.28 -16.12 16.75
N LEU A 54 13.70 -14.96 16.43
CA LEU A 54 14.44 -13.72 16.25
C LEU A 54 15.18 -13.29 17.52
N MET A 55 14.57 -13.47 18.69
CA MET A 55 15.20 -13.15 19.98
C MET A 55 16.39 -14.07 20.29
N LEU A 56 16.37 -15.33 19.83
CA LEU A 56 17.49 -16.25 20.03
C LEU A 56 18.72 -15.94 19.17
N ILE A 57 18.53 -15.35 17.99
CA ILE A 57 19.60 -15.12 17.02
C ILE A 57 20.15 -13.69 17.00
N SER A 58 19.53 -12.77 17.73
CA SER A 58 19.92 -11.36 17.76
C SER A 58 20.69 -11.00 19.03
N GLU A 59 21.94 -10.56 18.86
CA GLU A 59 22.77 -10.08 19.97
C GLU A 59 22.68 -8.55 20.17
N ASN A 60 22.30 -7.80 19.13
CA ASN A 60 22.31 -6.32 19.13
C ASN A 60 21.08 -5.79 18.41
N GLY A 61 20.07 -5.36 19.11
CA GLY A 61 18.88 -4.65 18.59
C GLY A 61 18.35 -5.13 17.23
N LEU A 62 17.10 -5.53 17.16
CA LEU A 62 16.47 -5.99 15.92
C LEU A 62 15.92 -4.80 15.14
N ARG A 63 16.16 -4.81 13.83
CA ARG A 63 15.46 -3.96 12.89
C ARG A 63 14.69 -4.84 11.91
N GLY A 64 13.42 -4.54 11.72
CA GLY A 64 12.59 -5.28 10.78
C GLY A 64 11.38 -4.50 10.31
N HIS A 65 10.73 -5.04 9.29
CA HIS A 65 9.58 -4.47 8.62
C HIS A 65 8.44 -5.47 8.61
N MET A 66 7.21 -5.02 8.91
CA MET A 66 6.01 -5.83 8.81
C MET A 66 5.12 -5.29 7.69
N LEU A 67 4.77 -6.12 6.74
CA LEU A 67 3.79 -5.84 5.69
C LEU A 67 2.48 -6.55 6.06
N ILE A 68 1.48 -5.83 6.52
CA ILE A 68 0.16 -6.37 6.86
C ILE A 68 -0.72 -6.31 5.63
N SER A 69 -1.16 -7.47 5.13
CA SER A 69 -2.04 -7.56 3.96
C SER A 69 -3.39 -6.92 4.24
N HIS A 70 -3.98 -7.23 5.37
CA HIS A 70 -5.21 -6.64 5.91
C HIS A 70 -5.35 -6.96 7.40
N THR A 71 -6.39 -6.44 8.04
CA THR A 71 -6.51 -6.45 9.49
C THR A 71 -7.54 -7.46 10.04
N HIS A 72 -7.83 -8.56 9.32
CA HIS A 72 -8.52 -9.70 9.92
C HIS A 72 -7.63 -10.39 10.96
N TRP A 73 -8.24 -11.00 11.96
CA TRP A 73 -7.51 -11.52 13.13
C TRP A 73 -6.44 -12.54 12.79
N ASP A 74 -6.69 -13.42 11.85
CA ASP A 74 -5.73 -14.45 11.44
C ASP A 74 -4.47 -13.88 10.75
N HIS A 75 -4.46 -12.59 10.42
CA HIS A 75 -3.30 -11.86 9.89
C HIS A 75 -2.63 -10.92 10.88
N ILE A 76 -3.27 -10.61 12.04
CA ILE A 76 -2.73 -9.63 12.99
C ILE A 76 -2.71 -10.13 14.45
N GLN A 77 -3.37 -11.24 14.77
CA GLN A 77 -3.53 -11.70 16.16
C GLN A 77 -2.22 -12.09 16.86
N GLY A 78 -1.14 -12.28 16.12
CA GLY A 78 0.19 -12.55 16.68
C GLY A 78 0.94 -11.28 17.11
N ILE A 79 0.55 -10.08 16.66
CA ILE A 79 1.23 -8.82 17.00
C ILE A 79 1.34 -8.63 18.52
N PRO A 80 0.28 -8.80 19.32
CA PRO A 80 0.34 -8.67 20.77
C PRO A 80 1.31 -9.65 21.45
N PHE A 81 1.68 -10.73 20.77
CA PHE A 81 2.55 -11.80 21.27
C PHE A 81 3.92 -11.84 20.59
N PHE A 82 4.21 -10.86 19.74
CA PHE A 82 5.48 -10.76 19.03
C PHE A 82 6.53 -10.09 19.93
N GLU A 83 7.30 -10.93 20.63
CA GLU A 83 8.25 -10.53 21.66
C GLU A 83 9.20 -9.38 21.26
N PRO A 84 9.71 -9.30 20.00
CA PRO A 84 10.61 -8.20 19.60
C PRO A 84 10.02 -6.80 19.69
N LEU A 85 8.69 -6.61 19.78
CA LEU A 85 8.06 -5.29 19.99
C LEU A 85 8.21 -4.79 21.45
N PHE A 86 8.50 -5.68 22.39
CA PHE A 86 8.65 -5.35 23.81
C PHE A 86 10.10 -5.12 24.24
N VAL A 87 11.05 -5.19 23.32
CA VAL A 87 12.48 -5.08 23.64
C VAL A 87 12.98 -3.67 23.31
N PRO A 88 13.49 -2.91 24.32
CA PRO A 88 14.09 -1.61 24.07
C PRO A 88 15.28 -1.70 23.12
N GLY A 89 15.41 -0.72 22.23
CA GLY A 89 16.48 -0.68 21.21
C GLY A 89 16.12 -1.39 19.91
N ASN A 90 15.06 -2.20 19.88
CA ASN A 90 14.53 -2.73 18.62
C ASN A 90 13.79 -1.63 17.84
N ARG A 91 13.77 -1.77 16.51
CA ARG A 91 13.06 -0.86 15.60
C ARG A 91 12.20 -1.65 14.62
N TRP A 92 10.93 -1.24 14.48
CA TRP A 92 9.97 -1.86 13.60
C TRP A 92 9.23 -0.82 12.79
N ASP A 93 9.17 -1.04 11.47
CA ASP A 93 8.34 -0.29 10.55
C ASP A 93 7.16 -1.18 10.13
N ILE A 94 5.91 -0.79 10.44
CA ILE A 94 4.71 -1.58 10.18
C ILE A 94 3.89 -0.89 9.08
N TYR A 95 3.71 -1.59 7.99
CA TYR A 95 3.02 -1.13 6.79
C TYR A 95 1.71 -1.89 6.62
N GLY A 96 0.66 -1.23 6.16
CA GLY A 96 -0.61 -1.90 5.86
C GLY A 96 -1.63 -0.99 5.19
N PRO A 97 -2.80 -1.52 4.78
CA PRO A 97 -3.78 -0.75 4.04
C PRO A 97 -4.31 0.43 4.87
N LYS A 98 -4.41 1.57 4.21
CA LYS A 98 -5.00 2.78 4.77
C LYS A 98 -6.52 2.71 4.67
N GLY A 99 -7.21 2.89 5.81
CA GLY A 99 -8.64 3.21 5.82
C GLY A 99 -8.91 4.69 5.48
N LEU A 100 -10.15 5.05 5.14
CA LEU A 100 -10.53 6.45 4.93
C LEU A 100 -10.58 7.22 6.26
N ASP A 101 -11.05 6.59 7.33
CA ASP A 101 -11.30 7.21 8.63
C ASP A 101 -10.29 6.84 9.71
N GLN A 102 -9.55 5.74 9.53
CA GLN A 102 -8.61 5.23 10.53
C GLN A 102 -7.27 4.90 9.90
N SER A 103 -6.20 5.29 10.59
CA SER A 103 -4.85 4.84 10.27
C SER A 103 -4.65 3.36 10.61
N LEU A 104 -3.62 2.75 10.04
CA LEU A 104 -3.20 1.39 10.42
C LEU A 104 -2.95 1.27 11.93
N ARG A 105 -2.30 2.28 12.53
CA ARG A 105 -2.04 2.33 13.98
C ARG A 105 -3.33 2.23 14.80
N GLU A 106 -4.35 3.04 14.46
CA GLU A 106 -5.62 3.05 15.18
C GLU A 106 -6.36 1.72 15.04
N THR A 107 -6.31 1.11 13.86
CA THR A 107 -6.90 -0.21 13.61
C THR A 107 -6.21 -1.31 14.43
N LEU A 108 -4.87 -1.33 14.46
CA LEU A 108 -4.11 -2.30 15.26
C LEU A 108 -4.28 -2.06 16.76
N ALA A 109 -4.38 -0.80 17.21
CA ALA A 109 -4.69 -0.48 18.60
C ALA A 109 -6.08 -1.00 19.01
N GLY A 110 -7.02 -1.04 18.07
CA GLY A 110 -8.38 -1.55 18.32
C GLY A 110 -8.41 -3.01 18.81
N GLN A 111 -7.54 -3.90 18.32
CA GLN A 111 -7.46 -5.27 18.82
C GLN A 111 -6.80 -5.40 20.21
N MET A 112 -6.05 -4.38 20.64
CA MET A 112 -5.32 -4.34 21.91
C MET A 112 -6.03 -3.48 22.97
N GLN A 113 -7.33 -3.28 22.84
CA GLN A 113 -8.11 -2.62 23.89
C GLN A 113 -8.09 -3.46 25.17
N TYR A 114 -8.02 -2.80 26.33
CA TYR A 114 -7.91 -3.45 27.65
C TYR A 114 -8.99 -4.52 27.90
N THR A 115 -10.16 -4.39 27.29
CA THR A 115 -11.22 -5.40 27.34
C THR A 115 -10.81 -6.74 26.72
N TYR A 116 -9.93 -6.73 25.73
CA TYR A 116 -9.51 -7.92 25.00
C TYR A 116 -8.07 -8.33 25.32
N PHE A 117 -7.21 -7.37 25.62
CA PHE A 117 -5.81 -7.61 25.88
C PHE A 117 -5.26 -6.67 26.96
N PRO A 118 -4.44 -7.16 27.93
CA PRO A 118 -4.01 -6.36 29.09
C PRO A 118 -2.91 -5.34 28.76
N VAL A 119 -2.36 -5.34 27.56
CA VAL A 119 -1.28 -4.46 27.09
C VAL A 119 -1.75 -3.64 25.90
N THR A 120 -1.50 -2.35 25.95
CA THR A 120 -1.81 -1.44 24.83
C THR A 120 -0.55 -1.17 23.97
N PRO A 121 -0.70 -0.67 22.73
CA PRO A 121 0.45 -0.36 21.87
C PRO A 121 1.45 0.64 22.48
N GLU A 122 1.02 1.49 23.41
CA GLU A 122 1.88 2.44 24.11
C GLU A 122 2.88 1.76 25.07
N GLN A 123 2.67 0.49 25.38
CA GLN A 123 3.56 -0.31 26.23
C GLN A 123 4.62 -1.08 25.45
N PHE A 124 4.61 -1.01 24.12
CA PHE A 124 5.72 -1.51 23.31
C PHE A 124 6.98 -0.71 23.62
N ALA A 125 8.08 -1.41 23.90
CA ALA A 125 9.36 -0.78 24.24
C ALA A 125 10.26 -0.53 23.03
N ALA A 126 9.96 -1.18 21.90
CA ALA A 126 10.62 -0.94 20.62
C ALA A 126 10.20 0.41 20.00
N SER A 127 11.04 0.98 19.17
CA SER A 127 10.67 2.11 18.31
C SER A 127 9.81 1.60 17.15
N ILE A 128 8.54 2.03 17.07
CA ILE A 128 7.59 1.56 16.05
C ILE A 128 7.10 2.72 15.21
N HIS A 129 7.19 2.58 13.88
CA HIS A 129 6.67 3.51 12.91
C HIS A 129 5.58 2.82 12.07
N TYR A 130 4.44 3.50 11.91
CA TYR A 130 3.31 2.98 11.16
C TYR A 130 3.21 3.71 9.82
N HIS A 131 3.00 2.95 8.74
CA HIS A 131 2.91 3.47 7.38
C HIS A 131 1.60 3.02 6.74
N ASP A 132 0.71 3.96 6.49
CA ASP A 132 -0.53 3.71 5.76
C ASP A 132 -0.24 3.54 4.27
N LEU A 133 -0.67 2.41 3.70
CA LEU A 133 -0.44 2.07 2.31
C LEU A 133 -1.72 2.12 1.48
N VAL A 134 -1.50 2.42 0.20
CA VAL A 134 -2.45 2.27 -0.91
C VAL A 134 -1.75 1.55 -2.06
N GLU A 135 -2.40 1.36 -3.21
CA GLU A 135 -1.70 0.86 -4.40
C GLU A 135 -0.55 1.81 -4.79
N GLY A 136 0.64 1.25 -5.02
CA GLY A 136 1.81 2.03 -5.40
C GLY A 136 3.10 1.24 -5.29
N THR A 137 4.23 1.93 -5.42
CA THR A 137 5.57 1.34 -5.31
C THR A 137 6.41 2.16 -4.36
N PHE A 138 7.16 1.47 -3.48
CA PHE A 138 8.10 2.07 -2.53
C PHE A 138 9.26 1.10 -2.26
N ASN A 139 10.27 1.56 -1.55
CA ASN A 139 11.39 0.70 -1.18
C ASN A 139 11.41 0.47 0.34
N ILE A 140 11.78 -0.73 0.71
CA ILE A 140 12.20 -1.11 2.05
C ILE A 140 13.66 -1.51 1.93
N ASP A 141 14.56 -0.63 2.33
CA ASP A 141 16.01 -0.79 2.15
C ASP A 141 16.35 -1.20 0.69
N ASP A 142 16.86 -2.40 0.47
CA ASP A 142 17.22 -2.94 -0.84
C ASP A 142 16.07 -3.71 -1.53
N ILE A 143 14.88 -3.73 -0.95
CA ILE A 143 13.71 -4.43 -1.49
C ILE A 143 12.75 -3.40 -2.09
N LYS A 144 12.49 -3.48 -3.39
CA LYS A 144 11.40 -2.73 -4.03
C LYS A 144 10.08 -3.44 -3.78
N VAL A 145 9.11 -2.72 -3.23
CA VAL A 145 7.78 -3.24 -2.92
C VAL A 145 6.73 -2.55 -3.78
N THR A 146 5.91 -3.34 -4.47
CA THR A 146 4.73 -2.84 -5.20
C THR A 146 3.47 -3.44 -4.57
N THR A 147 2.45 -2.62 -4.35
CA THR A 147 1.18 -3.01 -3.74
C THR A 147 0.05 -3.04 -4.76
N HIS A 148 -0.90 -3.94 -4.56
CA HIS A 148 -2.11 -4.08 -5.38
C HIS A 148 -3.30 -4.48 -4.52
N TYR A 149 -4.48 -3.84 -4.70
CA TYR A 149 -5.69 -4.23 -3.99
C TYR A 149 -6.22 -5.57 -4.48
N LEU A 150 -6.43 -6.49 -3.53
CA LEU A 150 -7.01 -7.80 -3.75
C LEU A 150 -8.53 -7.77 -3.61
N ASN A 151 -9.20 -8.77 -4.16
CA ASN A 151 -10.64 -8.93 -4.06
C ASN A 151 -11.04 -9.67 -2.78
N HIS A 152 -11.23 -8.93 -1.70
CA HIS A 152 -11.59 -9.47 -0.39
C HIS A 152 -12.62 -8.56 0.30
N PRO A 153 -13.47 -9.06 1.24
CA PRO A 153 -14.42 -8.24 1.99
C PRO A 153 -13.78 -7.14 2.86
N ALA A 154 -12.55 -7.33 3.32
CA ALA A 154 -11.73 -6.27 3.92
C ALA A 154 -10.83 -5.61 2.88
N LEU A 155 -10.36 -4.38 3.17
CA LEU A 155 -9.35 -3.71 2.34
C LEU A 155 -8.03 -4.47 2.44
N THR A 156 -7.66 -5.19 1.39
CA THR A 156 -6.54 -6.12 1.37
C THR A 156 -5.53 -5.75 0.29
N LEU A 157 -4.24 -5.75 0.63
CA LEU A 157 -3.12 -5.50 -0.28
C LEU A 157 -2.34 -6.78 -0.54
N GLY A 158 -2.11 -7.08 -1.82
CA GLY A 158 -1.05 -7.98 -2.26
C GLY A 158 0.28 -7.23 -2.34
N TYR A 159 1.38 -7.94 -2.15
CA TYR A 159 2.74 -7.40 -2.14
C TYR A 159 3.61 -8.10 -3.18
N ARG A 160 4.25 -7.31 -4.05
CA ARG A 160 5.29 -7.76 -4.97
C ARG A 160 6.62 -7.20 -4.49
N LEU A 161 7.54 -8.08 -4.12
CA LEU A 161 8.88 -7.77 -3.62
C LEU A 161 9.92 -8.12 -4.68
N GLU A 162 10.75 -7.16 -5.04
CA GLU A 162 11.83 -7.32 -6.00
C GLU A 162 13.17 -7.02 -5.30
N ALA A 163 14.01 -8.04 -5.13
CA ALA A 163 15.35 -7.94 -4.57
C ALA A 163 16.23 -9.11 -5.03
N ASP A 164 17.55 -8.96 -4.98
CA ASP A 164 18.53 -9.99 -5.38
C ASP A 164 18.33 -10.48 -6.83
N GLY A 165 17.73 -9.65 -7.70
CA GLY A 165 17.35 -10.02 -9.06
C GLY A 165 16.15 -10.97 -9.16
N ALA A 166 15.52 -11.34 -8.04
CA ALA A 166 14.38 -12.25 -7.96
C ALA A 166 13.08 -11.52 -7.59
N VAL A 167 11.94 -12.12 -7.93
CA VAL A 167 10.61 -11.59 -7.71
C VAL A 167 9.77 -12.54 -6.86
N LEU A 168 9.36 -12.07 -5.69
CA LEU A 168 8.38 -12.71 -4.81
C LEU A 168 7.06 -11.95 -4.89
N VAL A 169 5.93 -12.65 -5.03
CA VAL A 169 4.61 -12.03 -4.89
C VAL A 169 3.80 -12.77 -3.83
N TYR A 170 3.15 -12.00 -2.96
CA TYR A 170 2.28 -12.49 -1.89
C TYR A 170 0.87 -11.97 -2.09
N CYS A 171 -0.10 -12.88 -2.25
CA CYS A 171 -1.51 -12.60 -2.46
C CYS A 171 -2.35 -13.54 -1.59
N SER A 172 -2.38 -13.28 -0.27
CA SER A 172 -3.31 -13.95 0.63
C SER A 172 -4.65 -13.23 0.60
N ASP A 173 -5.73 -13.98 0.76
CA ASP A 173 -7.10 -13.46 0.82
C ASP A 173 -7.54 -12.71 -0.45
N HIS A 174 -7.73 -13.51 -1.47
CA HIS A 174 -8.18 -13.04 -2.78
C HIS A 174 -9.25 -13.96 -3.35
N GLU A 175 -10.41 -13.42 -3.67
CA GLU A 175 -11.47 -14.12 -4.39
C GLU A 175 -11.40 -13.79 -5.89
N PRO A 176 -11.62 -14.74 -6.82
CA PRO A 176 -11.75 -14.43 -8.24
C PRO A 176 -12.78 -13.32 -8.47
N HIS A 177 -12.46 -12.33 -9.30
CA HIS A 177 -13.44 -11.32 -9.70
C HIS A 177 -14.51 -11.95 -10.59
N SER A 178 -14.12 -12.82 -11.51
CA SER A 178 -15.05 -13.60 -12.32
C SER A 178 -15.32 -14.97 -11.71
N ARG A 179 -16.59 -15.24 -11.39
CA ARG A 179 -17.02 -16.52 -10.81
C ARG A 179 -16.73 -17.73 -11.72
N SER A 180 -16.72 -17.53 -13.04
CA SER A 180 -16.41 -18.59 -14.00
C SER A 180 -14.95 -19.07 -13.88
N LEU A 181 -14.04 -18.19 -13.46
CA LEU A 181 -12.63 -18.51 -13.27
C LEU A 181 -12.37 -19.36 -12.02
N ALA A 182 -13.24 -19.31 -11.01
CA ALA A 182 -13.10 -20.12 -9.81
C ALA A 182 -13.07 -21.64 -10.09
N GLY A 183 -13.74 -22.08 -11.16
CA GLY A 183 -13.67 -23.46 -11.67
C GLY A 183 -12.47 -23.75 -12.56
N GLY A 184 -11.52 -22.84 -12.69
CA GLY A 184 -10.39 -22.96 -13.62
C GLY A 184 -10.80 -22.83 -15.10
N LYS A 185 -12.00 -22.35 -15.40
CA LYS A 185 -12.57 -22.24 -16.77
C LYS A 185 -12.79 -20.76 -17.12
N GLY A 186 -13.00 -20.48 -18.42
CA GLY A 186 -13.21 -19.12 -18.90
C GLY A 186 -11.91 -18.35 -19.24
N ASP A 187 -12.04 -17.15 -19.77
CA ASP A 187 -10.91 -16.30 -20.16
C ASP A 187 -10.57 -15.32 -19.03
N ILE A 188 -9.28 -15.07 -18.84
CA ILE A 188 -8.79 -14.10 -17.85
C ILE A 188 -8.95 -12.70 -18.47
N ALA A 189 -9.83 -11.89 -17.89
CA ALA A 189 -10.17 -10.56 -18.37
C ALA A 189 -10.42 -9.59 -17.19
N GLY A 190 -10.65 -8.31 -17.46
CA GLY A 190 -11.03 -7.33 -16.45
C GLY A 190 -10.06 -7.22 -15.27
N GLN A 191 -10.57 -7.30 -14.05
CA GLN A 191 -9.76 -7.22 -12.84
C GLN A 191 -8.89 -8.47 -12.62
N ASP A 192 -9.35 -9.66 -13.03
CA ASP A 192 -8.52 -10.88 -12.99
C ASP A 192 -7.30 -10.77 -13.91
N LEU A 193 -7.42 -10.06 -15.05
CA LEU A 193 -6.27 -9.77 -15.91
C LEU A 193 -5.29 -8.80 -15.22
N ARG A 194 -5.79 -7.76 -14.56
CA ARG A 194 -4.94 -6.85 -13.76
C ARG A 194 -4.20 -7.58 -12.65
N HIS A 195 -4.88 -8.51 -11.99
CA HIS A 195 -4.25 -9.36 -10.98
C HIS A 195 -3.19 -10.28 -11.61
N ALA A 196 -3.47 -10.87 -12.77
CA ALA A 196 -2.49 -11.65 -13.52
C ALA A 196 -1.26 -10.81 -13.95
N GLU A 197 -1.46 -9.56 -14.35
CA GLU A 197 -0.36 -8.62 -14.67
C GLU A 197 0.47 -8.29 -13.42
N PHE A 198 -0.15 -8.12 -12.25
CA PHE A 198 0.55 -7.86 -10.99
C PHE A 198 1.46 -9.02 -10.57
N ILE A 199 1.01 -10.27 -10.73
CA ILE A 199 1.79 -11.46 -10.39
C ILE A 199 2.73 -11.93 -11.50
N ALA A 200 2.70 -11.29 -12.68
CA ALA A 200 3.40 -11.77 -13.87
C ALA A 200 4.90 -11.97 -13.63
N GLY A 201 5.40 -13.12 -14.10
CA GLY A 201 6.82 -13.45 -14.07
C GLY A 201 7.42 -13.62 -12.68
N ALA A 202 6.61 -13.83 -11.64
CA ALA A 202 7.11 -14.09 -10.30
C ALA A 202 7.94 -15.38 -10.26
N ASP A 203 9.11 -15.32 -9.60
CA ASP A 203 9.92 -16.52 -9.33
C ASP A 203 9.26 -17.38 -8.25
N LEU A 204 8.59 -16.73 -7.28
CA LEU A 204 7.72 -17.37 -6.30
C LEU A 204 6.44 -16.54 -6.13
N LEU A 205 5.29 -17.16 -6.35
CA LEU A 205 3.98 -16.65 -5.99
C LEU A 205 3.46 -17.42 -4.77
N ILE A 206 3.12 -16.71 -3.70
CA ILE A 206 2.41 -17.23 -2.53
C ILE A 206 0.98 -16.73 -2.67
N HIS A 207 0.03 -17.65 -2.87
CA HIS A 207 -1.34 -17.27 -3.21
C HIS A 207 -2.37 -18.03 -2.38
N ASP A 208 -3.43 -17.32 -1.99
CA ASP A 208 -4.64 -17.91 -1.39
C ASP A 208 -5.17 -19.06 -2.25
N ALA A 209 -5.46 -20.14 -1.59
CA ALA A 209 -5.98 -21.36 -2.20
C ALA A 209 -6.87 -22.14 -1.21
N GLN A 210 -7.74 -21.41 -0.51
CA GLN A 210 -8.50 -21.96 0.61
C GLN A 210 -9.46 -23.05 0.16
N TYR A 211 -10.11 -22.89 -0.99
CA TYR A 211 -11.17 -23.80 -1.45
C TYR A 211 -10.76 -24.59 -2.68
N THR A 212 -11.44 -25.69 -2.95
CA THR A 212 -11.48 -26.34 -4.27
C THR A 212 -12.59 -25.74 -5.11
N ALA A 213 -12.57 -25.92 -6.43
CA ALA A 213 -13.64 -25.50 -7.32
C ALA A 213 -15.00 -26.12 -6.95
N ALA A 214 -15.00 -27.30 -6.33
CA ALA A 214 -16.23 -27.96 -5.87
C ALA A 214 -16.80 -27.33 -4.58
N GLU A 215 -15.96 -26.81 -3.70
CA GLU A 215 -16.33 -26.15 -2.44
C GLU A 215 -16.76 -24.69 -2.66
N TYR A 216 -16.13 -24.01 -3.64
CA TYR A 216 -16.28 -22.58 -3.87
C TYR A 216 -17.72 -22.09 -4.06
N PRO A 217 -18.64 -22.78 -4.77
CA PRO A 217 -20.01 -22.28 -4.97
C PRO A 217 -20.76 -21.95 -3.66
N SER A 218 -20.41 -22.61 -2.55
CA SER A 218 -20.99 -22.34 -1.23
C SER A 218 -20.24 -21.27 -0.44
N LYS A 219 -19.16 -20.72 -1.02
CA LYS A 219 -18.21 -19.79 -0.38
C LYS A 219 -18.06 -18.47 -1.13
N ILE A 220 -18.89 -18.25 -2.14
CA ILE A 220 -18.90 -17.00 -2.92
C ILE A 220 -19.12 -15.81 -1.98
N GLY A 221 -18.29 -14.77 -2.11
CA GLY A 221 -18.31 -13.57 -1.27
C GLY A 221 -17.57 -13.72 0.07
N TRP A 222 -16.88 -14.84 0.30
CA TRP A 222 -16.04 -15.04 1.48
C TRP A 222 -14.63 -14.44 1.31
N GLY A 223 -14.26 -14.07 0.08
CA GLY A 223 -13.01 -13.38 -0.22
C GLY A 223 -11.81 -14.29 -0.44
N HIS A 224 -12.03 -15.57 -0.82
CA HIS A 224 -10.96 -16.55 -0.97
C HIS A 224 -11.01 -17.27 -2.32
N SER A 225 -9.82 -17.67 -2.78
CA SER A 225 -9.62 -18.35 -4.05
C SER A 225 -9.90 -19.85 -3.99
N SER A 226 -10.33 -20.38 -5.15
CA SER A 226 -10.16 -21.79 -5.42
C SER A 226 -8.72 -22.11 -5.84
N ILE A 227 -8.29 -23.31 -5.54
CA ILE A 227 -7.00 -23.85 -5.94
C ILE A 227 -6.84 -23.83 -7.46
N GLU A 228 -7.90 -24.19 -8.19
CA GLU A 228 -7.94 -24.23 -9.65
C GLU A 228 -7.76 -22.84 -10.27
N TYR A 229 -8.33 -21.81 -9.64
CA TYR A 229 -8.10 -20.41 -10.04
C TYR A 229 -6.64 -20.01 -9.86
N ALA A 230 -6.07 -20.24 -8.68
CA ALA A 230 -4.69 -19.87 -8.37
C ALA A 230 -3.70 -20.53 -9.35
N VAL A 231 -3.92 -21.81 -9.68
CA VAL A 231 -3.11 -22.57 -10.65
C VAL A 231 -3.25 -21.99 -12.06
N LYS A 232 -4.49 -21.76 -12.50
CA LYS A 232 -4.75 -21.19 -13.83
C LYS A 232 -4.11 -19.81 -13.98
N LEU A 233 -4.25 -18.97 -12.96
CA LEU A 233 -3.71 -17.62 -12.98
C LEU A 233 -2.17 -17.64 -12.99
N GLY A 234 -1.55 -18.50 -12.16
CA GLY A 234 -0.11 -18.68 -12.11
C GLY A 234 0.49 -19.16 -13.44
N ASP A 235 -0.16 -20.12 -14.11
CA ASP A 235 0.27 -20.60 -15.42
C ASP A 235 0.13 -19.53 -16.51
N TYR A 236 -0.99 -18.81 -16.52
CA TYR A 236 -1.22 -17.69 -17.44
C TYR A 236 -0.18 -16.58 -17.27
N ALA A 237 0.09 -16.18 -16.01
CA ALA A 237 1.02 -15.13 -15.65
C ALA A 237 2.50 -15.55 -15.75
N LYS A 238 2.78 -16.80 -16.17
CA LYS A 238 4.15 -17.34 -16.30
C LYS A 238 4.93 -17.31 -15.00
N VAL A 239 4.26 -17.59 -13.89
CA VAL A 239 4.87 -17.80 -12.58
C VAL A 239 5.72 -19.06 -12.62
N LYS A 240 6.89 -19.05 -11.99
CA LYS A 240 7.79 -20.20 -11.95
C LYS A 240 7.36 -21.22 -10.90
N ARG A 241 7.14 -20.75 -9.66
CA ARG A 241 6.70 -21.57 -8.52
C ARG A 241 5.50 -20.95 -7.85
N LEU A 242 4.49 -21.75 -7.57
CA LEU A 242 3.27 -21.36 -6.85
C LEU A 242 3.20 -22.11 -5.53
N ALA A 243 3.26 -21.37 -4.43
CA ALA A 243 2.96 -21.84 -3.09
C ALA A 243 1.48 -21.59 -2.78
N LEU A 244 0.69 -22.65 -2.67
CA LEU A 244 -0.68 -22.58 -2.20
C LEU A 244 -0.67 -22.36 -0.69
N THR A 245 -1.31 -21.29 -0.21
CA THR A 245 -1.38 -20.92 1.21
C THR A 245 -2.81 -20.69 1.66
N HIS A 246 -2.98 -20.26 2.90
CA HIS A 246 -4.27 -19.99 3.52
C HIS A 246 -5.16 -21.25 3.55
N HIS A 247 -4.55 -22.40 3.94
CA HIS A 247 -5.24 -23.68 3.94
C HIS A 247 -6.48 -23.69 4.81
N ASP A 248 -7.61 -24.20 4.26
CA ASP A 248 -8.87 -24.30 5.00
C ASP A 248 -8.68 -25.04 6.34
N PRO A 249 -9.17 -24.48 7.46
CA PRO A 249 -9.07 -25.12 8.78
C PRO A 249 -9.67 -26.52 8.87
N LEU A 250 -10.61 -26.86 7.98
CA LEU A 250 -11.22 -28.17 7.93
C LEU A 250 -10.44 -29.19 7.08
N ARG A 251 -9.47 -28.72 6.28
CA ARG A 251 -8.65 -29.57 5.41
C ARG A 251 -7.44 -30.10 6.17
N ASP A 252 -7.39 -31.40 6.39
CA ASP A 252 -6.24 -32.08 7.00
C ASP A 252 -5.08 -32.27 6.01
N ASP A 253 -3.91 -32.66 6.54
CA ASP A 253 -2.69 -32.83 5.76
C ASP A 253 -2.84 -33.86 4.62
N ASP A 254 -3.61 -34.93 4.86
CA ASP A 254 -3.84 -35.96 3.83
C ASP A 254 -4.73 -35.44 2.70
N ALA A 255 -5.66 -34.53 3.02
CA ALA A 255 -6.49 -33.87 2.00
C ALA A 255 -5.65 -32.91 1.15
N ILE A 256 -4.70 -32.16 1.74
CA ILE A 256 -3.75 -31.33 1.00
C ILE A 256 -2.93 -32.18 0.04
N ASP A 257 -2.39 -33.32 0.51
CA ASP A 257 -1.63 -34.25 -0.32
C ASP A 257 -2.44 -34.79 -1.52
N ARG A 258 -3.72 -35.12 -1.29
CA ARG A 258 -4.59 -35.60 -2.38
C ARG A 258 -4.80 -34.53 -3.45
N VAL A 259 -5.04 -33.29 -3.04
CA VAL A 259 -5.21 -32.16 -3.95
C VAL A 259 -3.92 -31.91 -4.75
N LEU A 260 -2.76 -31.86 -4.09
CA LEU A 260 -1.48 -31.63 -4.75
C LEU A 260 -1.14 -32.71 -5.80
N ARG A 261 -1.44 -33.99 -5.50
CA ARG A 261 -1.24 -35.06 -6.49
C ARG A 261 -2.09 -34.83 -7.74
N GLY A 262 -3.38 -34.58 -7.59
CA GLY A 262 -4.28 -34.31 -8.72
C GLY A 262 -3.85 -33.10 -9.56
N LEU A 263 -3.37 -32.04 -8.90
CA LEU A 263 -2.86 -30.84 -9.59
C LEU A 263 -1.60 -31.13 -10.41
N ARG A 264 -0.63 -31.85 -9.82
CA ARG A 264 0.62 -32.20 -10.51
C ARG A 264 0.36 -33.06 -11.74
N ASP A 265 -0.53 -34.05 -11.62
CA ASP A 265 -0.95 -34.88 -12.75
C ASP A 265 -1.59 -34.03 -13.86
N THR A 266 -2.46 -33.09 -13.50
CA THR A 266 -3.12 -32.19 -14.45
C THR A 266 -2.13 -31.28 -15.18
N LEU A 267 -1.18 -30.66 -14.45
CA LEU A 267 -0.15 -29.79 -15.00
C LEU A 267 0.81 -30.56 -15.91
N GLN A 268 1.18 -31.78 -15.52
CA GLN A 268 2.01 -32.65 -16.34
C GLN A 268 1.34 -33.01 -17.67
N VAL A 269 0.06 -33.35 -17.64
CA VAL A 269 -0.74 -33.64 -18.86
C VAL A 269 -0.86 -32.37 -19.74
N ALA A 270 -1.01 -31.20 -19.14
CA ALA A 270 -1.07 -29.92 -19.84
C ALA A 270 0.29 -29.44 -20.37
N GLY A 271 1.39 -30.07 -19.98
CA GLY A 271 2.75 -29.63 -20.31
C GLY A 271 3.13 -28.27 -19.70
N SER A 272 2.50 -27.89 -18.61
CA SER A 272 2.78 -26.61 -17.94
C SER A 272 4.12 -26.67 -17.18
N PRO A 273 4.99 -25.65 -17.29
CA PRO A 273 6.23 -25.56 -16.52
C PRO A 273 6.01 -25.11 -15.07
N LEU A 274 4.80 -24.72 -14.67
CA LEU A 274 4.47 -24.22 -13.35
C LEU A 274 4.70 -25.28 -12.27
N GLN A 275 5.54 -24.97 -11.28
CA GLN A 275 5.78 -25.83 -10.13
C GLN A 275 4.82 -25.45 -9.00
N VAL A 276 3.92 -26.35 -8.61
CA VAL A 276 2.93 -26.13 -7.55
C VAL A 276 3.24 -26.96 -6.32
N PHE A 277 3.21 -26.32 -5.15
CA PHE A 277 3.35 -26.96 -3.84
C PHE A 277 2.46 -26.26 -2.81
N ALA A 278 2.22 -26.90 -1.68
CA ALA A 278 1.52 -26.28 -0.55
C ALA A 278 2.55 -25.67 0.40
N ALA A 279 2.31 -24.43 0.83
CA ALA A 279 3.13 -23.80 1.85
C ALA A 279 3.12 -24.63 3.14
N THR A 280 4.27 -24.80 3.75
CA THR A 280 4.49 -25.66 4.91
C THR A 280 5.22 -24.89 6.00
N GLU A 281 4.71 -24.89 7.23
CA GLU A 281 5.40 -24.26 8.36
C GLU A 281 6.81 -24.83 8.55
N GLY A 282 7.77 -23.92 8.77
CA GLY A 282 9.19 -24.27 8.93
C GLY A 282 9.94 -24.45 7.61
N GLU A 283 9.23 -24.56 6.46
CA GLU A 283 9.89 -24.69 5.16
C GLU A 283 10.60 -23.39 4.78
N VAL A 284 11.83 -23.55 4.30
CA VAL A 284 12.69 -22.46 3.82
C VAL A 284 12.88 -22.59 2.31
N ILE A 285 12.63 -21.52 1.59
CA ILE A 285 12.73 -21.48 0.13
C ILE A 285 13.72 -20.41 -0.28
N GLU A 286 14.73 -20.80 -1.06
CA GLU A 286 15.57 -19.85 -1.77
C GLU A 286 14.85 -19.41 -3.06
N VAL A 287 14.64 -18.11 -3.20
CA VAL A 287 14.04 -17.51 -4.39
C VAL A 287 15.17 -16.98 -5.27
N GLU A 288 15.50 -17.77 -6.28
CA GLU A 288 16.56 -17.47 -7.24
C GLU A 288 15.99 -16.75 -8.46
N PRO A 289 16.74 -15.77 -9.04
CA PRO A 289 16.31 -15.06 -10.23
C PRO A 289 16.16 -15.99 -11.43
N SER A 290 15.17 -15.71 -12.26
CA SER A 290 15.04 -16.36 -13.56
C SER A 290 16.19 -15.94 -14.48
N VAL A 291 16.83 -16.90 -15.14
CA VAL A 291 17.96 -16.67 -16.07
C VAL A 291 17.54 -15.86 -17.33
N SER A 292 16.25 -15.77 -17.60
CA SER A 292 15.75 -14.95 -18.70
C SER A 292 15.58 -13.50 -18.24
N LYS A 293 16.34 -12.59 -18.85
CA LYS A 293 16.05 -11.14 -18.78
C LYS A 293 14.58 -10.95 -19.13
N SER A 294 13.77 -10.57 -18.16
CA SER A 294 12.38 -10.19 -18.40
C SER A 294 12.35 -9.10 -19.47
N PRO A 295 11.48 -9.17 -20.47
CA PRO A 295 11.19 -7.99 -21.26
C PRO A 295 10.66 -6.93 -20.30
N GLU A 296 11.19 -5.72 -20.39
CA GLU A 296 10.60 -4.52 -19.81
C GLU A 296 9.15 -4.43 -20.29
N ARG A 297 8.23 -5.08 -19.61
CA ARG A 297 6.81 -4.82 -19.79
C ARG A 297 6.50 -3.60 -18.95
N CYS A 298 6.36 -2.47 -19.64
CA CYS A 298 5.71 -1.27 -19.18
C CYS A 298 4.60 -1.62 -18.18
N VAL A 299 4.84 -1.40 -16.90
CA VAL A 299 3.76 -1.00 -16.01
C VAL A 299 3.22 0.27 -16.67
N ARG A 300 1.99 0.24 -17.16
CA ARG A 300 1.35 1.43 -17.73
C ARG A 300 1.46 2.52 -16.67
N GLN A 301 2.35 3.46 -16.90
CA GLN A 301 2.30 4.74 -16.24
C GLN A 301 1.00 5.38 -16.74
N PHE A 302 0.02 5.50 -15.85
CA PHE A 302 -1.15 6.30 -16.13
C PHE A 302 -0.67 7.72 -16.42
N PRO A 303 -1.09 8.36 -17.52
CA PRO A 303 -0.70 9.73 -17.81
C PRO A 303 -1.17 10.62 -16.65
N ALA A 304 -0.22 11.29 -16.03
CA ALA A 304 -0.47 12.29 -14.99
C ALA A 304 -1.09 13.53 -15.65
N THR A 305 -2.42 13.58 -15.74
CA THR A 305 -3.11 14.84 -15.95
C THR A 305 -3.28 15.50 -14.59
N ALA A 306 -2.68 16.67 -14.44
CA ALA A 306 -2.80 17.47 -13.22
C ALA A 306 -4.28 17.78 -12.95
N ARG A 307 -4.77 17.40 -11.77
CA ARG A 307 -6.12 17.69 -11.29
C ARG A 307 -6.07 18.22 -9.87
N VAL A 308 -6.92 19.18 -9.59
CA VAL A 308 -7.25 19.59 -8.23
C VAL A 308 -8.00 18.43 -7.58
N VAL A 309 -7.42 17.83 -6.55
CA VAL A 309 -8.10 16.80 -5.75
C VAL A 309 -8.86 17.52 -4.66
N PRO A 310 -10.20 17.40 -4.59
CA PRO A 310 -11.00 18.00 -3.53
C PRO A 310 -10.57 17.49 -2.14
N ALA A 311 -10.78 18.30 -1.11
CA ALA A 311 -10.63 17.85 0.29
C ALA A 311 -11.54 16.63 0.55
N LEU A 312 -11.15 15.74 1.50
CA LEU A 312 -11.88 14.50 1.83
C LEU A 312 -13.39 14.70 2.02
N ALA A 313 -13.79 15.83 2.64
CA ALA A 313 -15.19 16.20 2.86
C ALA A 313 -15.95 16.65 1.60
N GLU A 314 -15.26 16.79 0.47
CA GLU A 314 -15.84 17.27 -0.80
C GLU A 314 -15.95 16.17 -1.85
N ARG A 315 -15.56 14.93 -1.53
CA ARG A 315 -15.65 13.79 -2.46
C ARG A 315 -17.08 13.44 -2.79
N SER A 316 -17.30 13.07 -4.05
CA SER A 316 -18.60 12.64 -4.51
C SER A 316 -18.54 11.34 -5.30
N VAL A 317 -19.61 10.56 -5.21
CA VAL A 317 -19.84 9.35 -6.01
C VAL A 317 -21.18 9.49 -6.70
N LEU A 318 -21.21 9.32 -8.02
CA LEU A 318 -22.43 9.34 -8.81
C LEU A 318 -23.09 7.95 -8.83
N LEU A 319 -24.40 7.90 -8.63
CA LEU A 319 -25.18 6.67 -8.57
C LEU A 319 -26.30 6.70 -9.62
N GLY A 320 -26.19 5.85 -10.65
CA GLY A 320 -27.24 5.55 -11.61
C GLY A 320 -27.85 4.17 -11.30
N ILE A 321 -28.59 4.07 -10.19
CA ILE A 321 -29.18 2.84 -9.68
C ILE A 321 -30.70 3.00 -9.67
N VAL A 322 -31.39 2.05 -10.30
CA VAL A 322 -32.86 2.07 -10.47
C VAL A 322 -33.57 1.38 -9.30
N ASP A 323 -33.02 0.26 -8.79
CA ASP A 323 -33.57 -0.45 -7.64
C ASP A 323 -33.41 0.39 -6.36
N PRO A 324 -34.53 0.79 -5.68
CA PRO A 324 -34.46 1.65 -4.51
C PRO A 324 -33.75 1.02 -3.31
N GLY A 325 -33.82 -0.31 -3.17
CA GLY A 325 -33.17 -1.05 -2.08
C GLY A 325 -31.66 -1.06 -2.28
N LEU A 326 -31.20 -1.32 -3.50
CA LEU A 326 -29.80 -1.26 -3.88
C LEU A 326 -29.26 0.17 -3.79
N ALA A 327 -30.02 1.17 -4.26
CA ALA A 327 -29.64 2.58 -4.16
C ALA A 327 -29.44 3.01 -2.70
N ALA A 328 -30.31 2.60 -1.80
CA ALA A 328 -30.18 2.87 -0.36
C ALA A 328 -28.93 2.19 0.21
N LEU A 329 -28.75 0.89 -0.05
CA LEU A 329 -27.59 0.11 0.43
C LEU A 329 -26.26 0.74 -0.01
N VAL A 330 -26.13 1.09 -1.29
CA VAL A 330 -24.90 1.70 -1.84
C VAL A 330 -24.71 3.12 -1.32
N SER A 331 -25.78 3.91 -1.22
CA SER A 331 -25.71 5.27 -0.65
C SER A 331 -25.27 5.27 0.82
N ASP A 332 -25.78 4.33 1.62
CA ASP A 332 -25.38 4.20 3.02
C ASP A 332 -23.95 3.73 3.16
N ALA A 333 -23.49 2.83 2.29
CA ALA A 333 -22.10 2.41 2.22
C ALA A 333 -21.16 3.60 1.91
N ILE A 334 -21.54 4.48 0.99
CA ILE A 334 -20.79 5.69 0.61
C ILE A 334 -20.76 6.69 1.76
N ARG A 335 -21.92 6.97 2.39
CA ARG A 335 -22.01 7.90 3.54
C ARG A 335 -21.20 7.40 4.74
N ALA A 336 -21.16 6.10 4.97
CA ALA A 336 -20.36 5.50 6.04
C ALA A 336 -18.85 5.73 5.87
N GLU A 337 -18.40 6.08 4.66
CA GLU A 337 -17.01 6.45 4.35
C GLU A 337 -16.80 7.98 4.30
N GLY A 338 -17.76 8.78 4.77
CA GLY A 338 -17.67 10.25 4.75
C GLY A 338 -17.82 10.89 3.37
N ILE A 339 -18.23 10.14 2.36
CA ILE A 339 -18.34 10.55 0.95
C ILE A 339 -19.79 10.94 0.64
N ARG A 340 -19.98 11.86 -0.31
CA ARG A 340 -21.31 12.31 -0.73
C ARG A 340 -21.84 11.46 -1.90
N PRO A 341 -22.96 10.69 -1.73
CA PRO A 341 -23.64 10.06 -2.86
C PRO A 341 -24.54 11.06 -3.58
N HIS A 342 -24.47 11.10 -4.90
CA HIS A 342 -25.36 11.85 -5.78
C HIS A 342 -26.10 10.88 -6.71
N LEU A 343 -27.40 10.72 -6.48
CA LEU A 343 -28.24 9.91 -7.36
C LEU A 343 -28.64 10.72 -8.59
N PHE A 344 -28.75 10.07 -9.72
CA PHE A 344 -29.28 10.61 -10.95
C PHE A 344 -30.20 9.59 -11.63
N SER A 345 -31.22 10.07 -12.35
CA SER A 345 -32.21 9.24 -13.01
C SER A 345 -32.07 9.24 -14.54
N ASN A 346 -31.32 10.18 -15.08
CA ASN A 346 -31.08 10.33 -16.52
C ASN A 346 -29.72 10.98 -16.78
N ILE A 347 -29.28 10.93 -18.05
CA ILE A 347 -27.93 11.40 -18.42
C ILE A 347 -27.78 12.92 -18.31
N ASP A 348 -28.86 13.70 -18.45
CA ASP A 348 -28.79 15.16 -18.36
C ASP A 348 -28.53 15.58 -16.90
N GLU A 349 -29.19 14.94 -15.93
CA GLU A 349 -28.89 15.11 -14.49
C GLU A 349 -27.46 14.70 -14.17
N ALA A 350 -26.98 13.58 -14.71
CA ALA A 350 -25.59 13.15 -14.53
C ALA A 350 -24.62 14.21 -15.07
N ARG A 351 -24.90 14.79 -16.25
CA ARG A 351 -24.08 15.85 -16.86
C ARG A 351 -24.02 17.09 -15.98
N GLU A 352 -25.16 17.55 -15.48
CA GLU A 352 -25.21 18.72 -14.59
C GLU A 352 -24.41 18.53 -13.29
N LEU A 353 -24.38 17.29 -12.77
CA LEU A 353 -23.60 16.95 -11.58
C LEU A 353 -22.10 16.91 -11.92
N ILE A 354 -21.73 16.31 -13.06
CA ILE A 354 -20.35 16.21 -13.51
C ILE A 354 -19.77 17.58 -13.87
N ASP A 355 -20.55 18.47 -14.48
CA ASP A 355 -20.13 19.83 -14.83
C ASP A 355 -19.82 20.67 -13.57
N LYS A 356 -20.48 20.37 -12.44
CA LYS A 356 -20.21 21.01 -11.15
C LYS A 356 -18.96 20.44 -10.47
N GLU A 357 -18.81 19.12 -10.51
CA GLU A 357 -17.73 18.41 -9.84
C GLU A 357 -17.52 17.05 -10.51
N ILE A 358 -16.28 16.72 -10.88
CA ILE A 358 -15.94 15.40 -11.39
C ILE A 358 -15.97 14.40 -10.23
N PRO A 359 -16.78 13.33 -10.31
CA PRO A 359 -16.90 12.37 -9.23
C PRO A 359 -15.63 11.52 -9.09
N SER A 360 -15.34 11.05 -7.87
CA SER A 360 -14.27 10.10 -7.61
C SER A 360 -14.60 8.70 -8.15
N LEU A 361 -15.89 8.39 -8.31
CA LEU A 361 -16.38 7.09 -8.76
C LEU A 361 -17.79 7.24 -9.33
N VAL A 362 -18.14 6.44 -10.33
CA VAL A 362 -19.50 6.27 -10.82
C VAL A 362 -19.94 4.82 -10.60
N VAL A 363 -21.12 4.62 -10.02
CA VAL A 363 -21.75 3.31 -9.81
C VAL A 363 -23.03 3.24 -10.60
N LEU A 364 -23.15 2.28 -11.51
CA LEU A 364 -24.29 2.08 -12.37
C LEU A 364 -24.92 0.71 -12.11
N GLU A 365 -26.24 0.64 -12.17
CA GLU A 365 -26.95 -0.63 -12.21
C GLU A 365 -27.17 -1.06 -13.65
N HIS A 366 -26.97 -2.35 -13.91
CA HIS A 366 -27.26 -2.97 -15.20
C HIS A 366 -28.22 -4.13 -15.00
N GLU A 367 -29.42 -4.05 -15.61
CA GLU A 367 -30.40 -5.12 -15.67
C GLU A 367 -30.66 -5.52 -17.12
N LYS A 368 -30.60 -6.81 -17.38
CA LYS A 368 -30.85 -7.36 -18.71
C LYS A 368 -32.29 -7.06 -19.14
N GLY A 369 -32.46 -6.10 -20.06
CA GLY A 369 -33.76 -5.72 -20.66
C GLY A 369 -34.40 -4.42 -20.16
N SER A 370 -33.78 -3.67 -19.25
CA SER A 370 -34.17 -2.30 -18.84
C SER A 370 -33.27 -1.23 -19.48
N VAL A 371 -33.48 0.05 -19.12
CA VAL A 371 -32.63 1.18 -19.58
C VAL A 371 -31.18 0.83 -19.28
N ASP A 372 -30.51 0.55 -20.36
CA ASP A 372 -29.24 -0.15 -20.41
C ASP A 372 -28.15 0.63 -19.68
N GLY A 373 -27.77 0.14 -18.48
CA GLY A 373 -26.62 0.67 -17.72
C GLY A 373 -25.37 0.80 -18.60
N MET A 374 -25.23 -0.05 -19.62
CA MET A 374 -24.17 0.04 -20.62
C MET A 374 -24.29 1.26 -21.53
N THR A 375 -25.52 1.67 -21.88
CA THR A 375 -25.75 2.91 -22.65
C THR A 375 -25.41 4.13 -21.80
N THR A 376 -25.80 4.12 -20.52
CA THR A 376 -25.46 5.14 -19.54
C THR A 376 -23.94 5.20 -19.33
N CYS A 377 -23.27 4.06 -19.19
CA CYS A 377 -21.81 3.99 -19.09
C CYS A 377 -21.12 4.64 -20.28
N ARG A 378 -21.53 4.29 -21.51
CA ARG A 378 -20.96 4.92 -22.74
C ARG A 378 -21.19 6.42 -22.79
N ALA A 379 -22.37 6.89 -22.41
CA ALA A 379 -22.68 8.32 -22.38
C ALA A 379 -21.85 9.07 -21.32
N ILE A 380 -21.68 8.51 -20.12
CA ILE A 380 -20.81 9.06 -19.08
C ILE A 380 -19.36 9.07 -19.54
N ARG A 381 -18.87 8.01 -20.18
CA ARG A 381 -17.51 7.97 -20.75
C ARG A 381 -17.26 9.03 -21.82
N GLN A 382 -18.28 9.41 -22.60
CA GLN A 382 -18.17 10.54 -23.53
C GLN A 382 -18.03 11.90 -22.84
N ILE A 383 -18.54 12.03 -21.60
CA ILE A 383 -18.46 13.26 -20.82
C ILE A 383 -17.13 13.34 -20.06
N ILE A 384 -16.76 12.29 -19.32
CA ILE A 384 -15.61 12.30 -18.39
C ILE A 384 -14.37 11.53 -18.91
N GLY A 385 -14.44 10.86 -20.06
CA GLY A 385 -13.34 10.01 -20.53
C GLY A 385 -12.99 8.92 -19.50
N ASP A 386 -11.70 8.78 -19.20
CA ASP A 386 -11.18 7.86 -18.19
C ASP A 386 -10.93 8.54 -16.83
N GLU A 387 -11.52 9.71 -16.61
CA GLU A 387 -11.24 10.56 -15.45
C GLU A 387 -11.73 9.98 -14.13
N ALA A 388 -12.89 9.34 -14.12
CA ALA A 388 -13.37 8.58 -12.98
C ALA A 388 -13.67 7.12 -13.38
N PRO A 389 -13.41 6.14 -12.52
CA PRO A 389 -13.81 4.77 -12.77
C PRO A 389 -15.33 4.64 -12.80
N VAL A 390 -15.83 3.74 -13.64
CA VAL A 390 -17.24 3.34 -13.69
C VAL A 390 -17.31 1.90 -13.26
N ILE A 391 -18.01 1.60 -12.16
CA ILE A 391 -18.31 0.23 -11.73
C ILE A 391 -19.77 -0.09 -12.01
N MET A 392 -20.05 -1.34 -12.33
CA MET A 392 -21.37 -1.83 -12.72
C MET A 392 -21.87 -2.81 -11.67
N VAL A 393 -23.14 -2.68 -11.25
CA VAL A 393 -23.82 -3.65 -10.40
C VAL A 393 -24.81 -4.44 -11.24
N ALA A 394 -24.68 -5.77 -11.32
CA ALA A 394 -25.48 -6.62 -12.17
C ALA A 394 -25.67 -8.04 -11.60
N GLU A 395 -26.56 -8.82 -12.22
CA GLU A 395 -26.73 -10.26 -11.91
C GLU A 395 -25.56 -11.10 -12.45
N GLN A 396 -24.95 -10.67 -13.55
CA GLN A 396 -23.85 -11.36 -14.23
C GLN A 396 -22.86 -10.35 -14.80
N GLU A 397 -21.60 -10.74 -14.90
CA GLU A 397 -20.56 -9.99 -15.57
C GLU A 397 -20.76 -10.09 -17.08
N GLU A 398 -20.66 -8.96 -17.78
CA GLU A 398 -20.63 -8.89 -19.25
C GLU A 398 -19.35 -8.18 -19.71
N PRO A 399 -18.56 -8.77 -20.65
CA PRO A 399 -17.37 -8.09 -21.17
C PRO A 399 -17.75 -6.76 -21.82
N ALA A 400 -17.25 -5.65 -21.28
CA ALA A 400 -17.62 -4.33 -21.76
C ALA A 400 -16.49 -3.31 -21.64
N ALA A 401 -16.24 -2.56 -22.72
CA ALA A 401 -15.31 -1.46 -22.70
C ALA A 401 -15.85 -0.30 -21.82
N GLY A 402 -14.99 0.29 -21.00
CA GLY A 402 -15.32 1.43 -20.15
C GLY A 402 -15.83 1.08 -18.76
N VAL A 403 -16.08 -0.19 -18.44
CA VAL A 403 -16.40 -0.66 -17.08
C VAL A 403 -15.12 -1.06 -16.38
N ALA A 404 -14.88 -0.49 -15.22
CA ALA A 404 -13.69 -0.75 -14.42
C ALA A 404 -13.82 -2.04 -13.57
N GLU A 405 -15.00 -2.32 -13.04
CA GLU A 405 -15.31 -3.53 -12.29
C GLU A 405 -16.81 -3.85 -12.32
N TRP A 406 -17.15 -5.14 -12.22
CA TRP A 406 -18.49 -5.64 -12.06
C TRP A 406 -18.72 -6.12 -10.64
N LEU A 407 -19.73 -5.61 -9.96
CA LEU A 407 -20.19 -6.08 -8.65
C LEU A 407 -21.43 -6.94 -8.86
N ILE A 408 -21.33 -8.21 -8.54
CA ILE A 408 -22.38 -9.17 -8.82
C ILE A 408 -23.34 -9.28 -7.64
N LYS A 409 -24.63 -9.12 -7.91
CA LYS A 409 -25.70 -9.28 -6.91
C LYS A 409 -25.78 -10.73 -6.37
N PRO A 410 -26.18 -10.95 -5.10
CA PRO A 410 -26.55 -9.93 -4.12
C PRO A 410 -25.34 -9.26 -3.47
N LEU A 411 -25.42 -7.94 -3.20
CA LEU A 411 -24.39 -7.18 -2.49
C LEU A 411 -24.72 -7.13 -0.99
N THR A 412 -23.69 -7.31 -0.15
CA THR A 412 -23.78 -6.96 1.27
C THR A 412 -23.29 -5.52 1.47
N SER A 413 -23.75 -4.84 2.53
CA SER A 413 -23.32 -3.49 2.86
C SER A 413 -21.80 -3.42 3.08
N SER A 414 -21.22 -4.41 3.77
CA SER A 414 -19.77 -4.49 4.01
C SER A 414 -18.96 -4.65 2.71
N PHE A 415 -19.40 -5.51 1.80
CA PHE A 415 -18.73 -5.72 0.52
C PHE A 415 -18.81 -4.47 -0.37
N ALA A 416 -19.99 -3.84 -0.49
CA ALA A 416 -20.17 -2.59 -1.21
C ALA A 416 -19.26 -1.49 -0.63
N ARG A 417 -19.22 -1.36 0.69
CA ARG A 417 -18.37 -0.40 1.40
C ARG A 417 -16.89 -0.59 1.09
N THR A 418 -16.38 -1.82 1.17
CA THR A 418 -14.98 -2.14 0.87
C THR A 418 -14.62 -1.82 -0.58
N LYS A 419 -15.49 -2.17 -1.52
CA LYS A 419 -15.26 -1.91 -2.95
C LYS A 419 -15.25 -0.42 -3.28
N ILE A 420 -16.22 0.32 -2.77
CA ILE A 420 -16.28 1.79 -2.92
C ILE A 420 -15.01 2.42 -2.33
N ARG A 421 -14.63 2.02 -1.12
CA ARG A 421 -13.40 2.50 -0.46
C ARG A 421 -12.16 2.24 -1.32
N ALA A 422 -11.98 1.00 -1.80
CA ALA A 422 -10.83 0.63 -2.63
C ALA A 422 -10.76 1.48 -3.92
N TRP A 423 -11.90 1.69 -4.60
CA TRP A 423 -11.94 2.48 -5.82
C TRP A 423 -11.70 3.96 -5.61
N VAL A 424 -12.28 4.52 -4.56
CA VAL A 424 -12.03 5.93 -4.18
C VAL A 424 -10.55 6.12 -3.82
N LEU A 425 -9.96 5.23 -3.03
CA LEU A 425 -8.51 5.30 -2.71
C LEU A 425 -7.62 5.18 -3.94
N ARG A 426 -7.95 4.32 -4.90
CA ARG A 426 -7.24 4.21 -6.18
C ARG A 426 -7.25 5.51 -7.00
N THR A 427 -8.33 6.28 -6.92
CA THR A 427 -8.44 7.55 -7.66
C THR A 427 -7.74 8.71 -6.96
N GLU A 428 -7.59 8.64 -5.65
CA GLU A 428 -7.10 9.73 -4.81
C GLU A 428 -5.62 9.67 -4.49
N CYS A 429 -5.05 8.49 -4.34
CA CYS A 429 -3.66 8.34 -3.92
C CYS A 429 -2.75 8.18 -5.15
N ARG A 430 -2.44 9.31 -5.79
CA ARG A 430 -1.57 9.38 -6.98
C ARG A 430 -0.26 10.13 -6.73
N TRP A 431 -0.05 10.65 -5.51
CA TRP A 431 1.19 11.35 -5.19
C TRP A 431 2.40 10.45 -5.36
N ILE A 432 3.49 11.05 -5.84
CA ILE A 432 4.71 10.34 -6.18
C ILE A 432 5.67 10.42 -5.00
N ARG A 433 6.12 9.27 -4.51
CA ARG A 433 7.21 9.20 -3.53
C ARG A 433 8.52 9.56 -4.21
N ALA A 434 9.40 10.26 -3.50
CA ALA A 434 10.74 10.51 -3.99
C ALA A 434 11.49 9.19 -4.15
N SER A 435 12.24 9.06 -5.25
CA SER A 435 13.19 7.96 -5.41
C SER A 435 14.33 8.08 -4.39
N ILE A 436 14.95 6.96 -4.05
CA ILE A 436 16.14 6.92 -3.21
C ILE A 436 17.35 7.24 -4.09
N PRO A 437 18.25 8.15 -3.67
CA PRO A 437 19.49 8.41 -4.40
C PRO A 437 20.37 7.17 -4.53
N ASP A 438 21.10 7.04 -5.64
CA ASP A 438 22.01 5.91 -5.87
C ASP A 438 23.15 5.83 -4.84
N ASP A 439 23.52 6.96 -4.23
CA ASP A 439 24.53 7.08 -3.18
C ASP A 439 23.95 7.17 -1.75
N GLU A 440 22.75 6.68 -1.54
CA GLU A 440 22.01 6.79 -0.28
C GLU A 440 22.82 6.32 0.93
N GLU A 441 23.52 5.20 0.81
CA GLU A 441 24.34 4.65 1.89
C GLU A 441 25.42 5.64 2.32
N GLN A 442 26.15 6.22 1.35
CA GLN A 442 27.18 7.23 1.60
C GLN A 442 26.57 8.51 2.20
N ARG A 443 25.44 8.95 1.68
CA ARG A 443 24.69 10.11 2.16
C ARG A 443 24.29 9.96 3.63
N LEU A 444 23.74 8.79 4.01
CA LEU A 444 23.36 8.49 5.39
C LEU A 444 24.58 8.40 6.32
N VAL A 445 25.69 7.84 5.85
CA VAL A 445 26.94 7.85 6.62
C VAL A 445 27.40 9.29 6.90
N SER A 446 27.33 10.17 5.90
CA SER A 446 27.71 11.58 6.07
C SER A 446 26.76 12.32 7.01
N LEU A 447 25.44 12.11 6.89
CA LEU A 447 24.45 12.67 7.80
C LEU A 447 24.67 12.20 9.26
N ARG A 448 24.87 10.91 9.48
CA ARG A 448 25.06 10.32 10.82
C ARG A 448 26.36 10.77 11.49
N LYS A 449 27.43 11.04 10.73
CA LYS A 449 28.69 11.60 11.25
C LYS A 449 28.50 12.96 11.90
N LEU A 450 27.54 13.75 11.46
CA LEU A 450 27.24 15.07 12.03
C LEU A 450 26.67 15.00 13.47
N LYS A 451 26.13 13.86 13.88
CA LYS A 451 25.47 13.67 15.19
C LYS A 451 24.39 14.71 15.50
N ILE A 452 23.76 15.24 14.44
CA ILE A 452 22.76 16.32 14.54
C ILE A 452 21.33 15.76 14.65
N LEU A 453 21.08 14.53 14.19
CA LEU A 453 19.77 13.87 14.33
C LEU A 453 19.47 13.65 15.81
N ASP A 454 18.19 13.84 16.17
CA ASP A 454 17.66 13.68 17.52
C ASP A 454 18.34 14.57 18.59
N SER A 455 19.06 15.63 18.16
CA SER A 455 19.69 16.59 19.06
C SER A 455 18.68 17.63 19.57
N GLU A 456 19.00 18.27 20.70
CA GLU A 456 18.19 19.35 21.26
C GLU A 456 18.08 20.55 20.32
N PRO A 457 17.00 21.36 20.42
CA PRO A 457 16.86 22.62 19.70
C PRO A 457 18.04 23.57 19.98
N GLU A 458 18.47 24.29 18.95
CA GLU A 458 19.58 25.23 19.06
C GLU A 458 19.23 26.57 18.40
N GLU A 459 19.40 27.66 19.13
CA GLU A 459 19.02 29.02 18.72
C GLU A 459 19.66 29.43 17.38
N ARG A 460 20.84 28.95 17.05
CA ARG A 460 21.51 29.26 15.77
C ARG A 460 20.71 28.76 14.55
N PHE A 461 20.03 27.59 14.65
CA PHE A 461 19.15 27.08 13.61
C PHE A 461 17.77 27.74 13.66
N ASP A 462 17.25 27.98 14.87
CA ASP A 462 15.94 28.62 15.06
C ASP A 462 15.94 30.07 14.56
N ARG A 463 17.07 30.75 14.66
CA ARG A 463 17.26 32.09 14.05
C ARG A 463 17.14 32.05 12.54
N VAL A 464 17.69 31.03 11.86
CA VAL A 464 17.61 30.89 10.39
C VAL A 464 16.18 30.66 9.96
N THR A 465 15.44 29.75 10.59
CA THR A 465 14.03 29.49 10.24
C THR A 465 13.11 30.67 10.51
N ARG A 466 13.31 31.41 11.62
CA ARG A 466 12.57 32.65 11.88
C ARG A 466 12.88 33.74 10.85
N LEU A 467 14.15 33.88 10.47
CA LEU A 467 14.56 34.85 9.45
C LEU A 467 13.97 34.49 8.08
N ALA A 468 14.02 33.21 7.71
CA ALA A 468 13.43 32.72 6.47
C ALA A 468 11.92 33.00 6.42
N ALA A 469 11.18 32.67 7.48
CA ALA A 469 9.76 32.92 7.57
C ALA A 469 9.43 34.42 7.43
N ALA A 470 10.17 35.28 8.10
CA ALA A 470 9.97 36.74 8.06
C ALA A 470 10.35 37.34 6.70
N LEU A 471 11.44 36.89 6.07
CA LEU A 471 11.92 37.43 4.79
C LEU A 471 10.96 37.13 3.64
N PHE A 472 10.36 35.95 3.65
CA PHE A 472 9.45 35.48 2.60
C PHE A 472 7.98 35.66 2.97
N ASP A 473 7.68 36.21 4.14
CA ASP A 473 6.32 36.39 4.66
C ASP A 473 5.50 35.07 4.59
N VAL A 474 6.13 33.95 4.99
CA VAL A 474 5.49 32.64 5.02
C VAL A 474 5.20 32.19 6.47
N PRO A 475 4.11 31.48 6.72
CA PRO A 475 3.76 31.04 8.06
C PRO A 475 4.65 29.91 8.60
N MET A 476 5.39 29.21 7.73
CA MET A 476 6.18 28.06 8.11
C MET A 476 7.52 28.02 7.38
N ALA A 477 8.59 27.76 8.14
CA ALA A 477 9.94 27.51 7.60
C ALA A 477 10.63 26.42 8.41
N VAL A 478 11.36 25.52 7.75
CA VAL A 478 11.93 24.31 8.37
C VAL A 478 13.35 24.04 7.85
N ILE A 479 14.28 23.76 8.77
CA ILE A 479 15.52 23.06 8.46
C ILE A 479 15.26 21.58 8.69
N SER A 480 15.18 20.83 7.60
CA SER A 480 14.80 19.44 7.57
C SER A 480 15.99 18.57 7.15
N LEU A 481 16.22 17.49 7.87
CA LEU A 481 17.22 16.48 7.56
C LEU A 481 16.49 15.19 7.16
N VAL A 482 16.87 14.65 6.00
CA VAL A 482 16.21 13.43 5.47
C VAL A 482 17.02 12.22 5.86
N ASP A 483 16.55 11.53 6.89
CA ASP A 483 17.09 10.25 7.35
C ASP A 483 16.50 9.10 6.49
N GLU A 484 16.85 7.90 6.81
CA GLU A 484 16.52 6.69 6.06
C GLU A 484 15.01 6.53 5.78
N ASN A 485 14.15 6.69 6.81
CA ASN A 485 12.70 6.51 6.70
C ASN A 485 11.88 7.71 7.18
N ARG A 486 12.53 8.77 7.62
CA ARG A 486 11.89 9.97 8.16
C ARG A 486 12.55 11.23 7.64
N GLN A 487 11.81 12.29 7.66
CA GLN A 487 12.26 13.66 7.58
C GLN A 487 12.24 14.23 9.01
N TRP A 488 13.39 14.47 9.58
CA TRP A 488 13.52 15.02 10.94
C TRP A 488 13.82 16.53 10.87
N PHE A 489 13.20 17.29 11.78
CA PHE A 489 13.31 18.74 11.77
C PHE A 489 14.30 19.22 12.82
N LYS A 490 15.47 19.72 12.36
CA LYS A 490 16.47 20.35 13.24
C LYS A 490 15.94 21.66 13.82
N SER A 491 15.22 22.42 13.01
CA SER A 491 14.52 23.63 13.42
C SER A 491 13.23 23.78 12.64
N CYS A 492 12.19 24.25 13.28
CA CYS A 492 10.89 24.51 12.64
C CYS A 492 10.25 25.77 13.21
N PHE A 493 9.79 26.64 12.32
CA PHE A 493 8.96 27.80 12.64
C PHE A 493 7.55 27.56 12.07
N GLY A 494 6.52 27.72 12.91
CA GLY A 494 5.12 27.59 12.49
C GLY A 494 4.63 26.14 12.26
N VAL A 495 5.45 25.12 12.53
CA VAL A 495 5.12 23.71 12.41
C VAL A 495 5.16 23.06 13.79
N ASN A 496 4.10 22.33 14.16
CA ASN A 496 4.02 21.64 15.44
C ASN A 496 4.26 20.12 15.27
N ALA A 497 5.35 19.77 14.60
CA ALA A 497 5.81 18.39 14.44
C ALA A 497 7.34 18.36 14.55
N LYS A 498 7.91 17.27 15.05
CA LYS A 498 9.36 17.04 15.11
C LYS A 498 9.88 16.28 13.88
N GLU A 499 9.03 15.52 13.24
CA GLU A 499 9.37 14.70 12.08
C GLU A 499 8.12 14.34 11.27
N THR A 500 8.32 13.88 10.06
CA THR A 500 7.29 13.30 9.18
C THR A 500 7.86 12.07 8.46
N PRO A 501 7.01 11.13 7.98
CA PRO A 501 7.47 10.04 7.15
C PRO A 501 8.20 10.56 5.91
N ARG A 502 9.35 9.96 5.57
CA ARG A 502 10.14 10.32 4.39
C ARG A 502 9.33 10.20 3.10
N ASP A 503 8.49 9.19 3.00
CA ASP A 503 7.65 8.93 1.83
C ASP A 503 6.75 10.11 1.47
N ALA A 504 6.19 10.80 2.46
CA ALA A 504 5.33 11.97 2.24
C ALA A 504 6.13 13.28 2.11
N ALA A 505 7.44 13.25 2.33
CA ALA A 505 8.28 14.45 2.44
C ALA A 505 8.57 15.09 1.07
N PHE A 506 8.21 16.34 0.89
CA PHE A 506 8.64 17.15 -0.25
C PHE A 506 10.16 17.25 -0.34
N CYS A 507 10.82 17.38 0.81
CA CYS A 507 12.27 17.50 0.93
C CYS A 507 13.01 16.26 0.40
N ALA A 508 12.38 15.07 0.43
CA ALA A 508 12.97 13.87 -0.14
C ALA A 508 13.17 13.97 -1.66
N HIS A 509 12.28 14.69 -2.37
CA HIS A 509 12.45 14.98 -3.80
C HIS A 509 13.61 15.93 -4.06
N VAL A 510 13.81 16.92 -3.19
CA VAL A 510 14.96 17.83 -3.27
C VAL A 510 16.27 17.08 -3.01
N VAL A 511 16.29 16.19 -2.03
CA VAL A 511 17.47 15.36 -1.71
C VAL A 511 17.83 14.44 -2.88
N TYR A 512 16.83 13.84 -3.53
CA TYR A 512 17.04 12.99 -4.70
C TYR A 512 17.61 13.78 -5.90
N ASN A 513 16.99 14.94 -6.24
CA ASN A 513 17.38 15.74 -7.41
C ASN A 513 18.60 16.61 -7.15
N ARG A 514 18.93 16.93 -5.89
CA ARG A 514 20.00 17.86 -5.46
C ARG A 514 19.88 19.27 -6.03
N GLU A 515 18.67 19.66 -6.39
CA GLU A 515 18.35 20.96 -6.94
C GLU A 515 17.21 21.62 -6.14
N PRO A 516 17.16 22.96 -6.10
CA PRO A 516 16.03 23.67 -5.50
C PRO A 516 14.71 23.27 -6.17
N MET A 517 13.67 23.06 -5.38
CA MET A 517 12.33 22.74 -5.87
C MET A 517 11.35 23.78 -5.37
N ILE A 518 10.58 24.37 -6.29
CA ILE A 518 9.50 25.31 -6.00
C ILE A 518 8.20 24.72 -6.54
N VAL A 519 7.22 24.61 -5.67
CA VAL A 519 5.86 24.16 -5.98
C VAL A 519 4.90 25.29 -5.62
N PRO A 520 4.49 26.13 -6.60
CA PRO A 520 3.65 27.31 -6.36
C PRO A 520 2.27 26.97 -5.79
N ASP A 521 1.71 25.85 -6.22
CA ASP A 521 0.46 25.29 -5.71
C ASP A 521 0.53 23.77 -5.77
N THR A 522 0.56 23.12 -4.61
CA THR A 522 0.66 21.66 -4.50
C THR A 522 -0.53 20.93 -5.11
N PHE A 523 -1.72 21.54 -5.16
CA PHE A 523 -2.87 20.94 -5.84
C PHE A 523 -2.73 20.91 -7.36
N GLN A 524 -1.90 21.77 -7.92
CA GLN A 524 -1.60 21.81 -9.35
C GLN A 524 -0.39 20.95 -9.75
N ASP A 525 0.32 20.38 -8.78
CA ASP A 525 1.48 19.52 -9.02
C ASP A 525 1.09 18.05 -8.83
N ALA A 526 1.13 17.28 -9.93
CA ALA A 526 0.74 15.88 -9.95
C ALA A 526 1.54 14.98 -8.98
N ARG A 527 2.72 15.44 -8.54
CA ARG A 527 3.53 14.72 -7.54
C ARG A 527 2.95 14.83 -6.13
N PHE A 528 2.17 15.88 -5.85
CA PHE A 528 1.81 16.27 -4.49
C PHE A 528 0.32 16.51 -4.26
N ALA A 529 -0.50 16.60 -5.31
CA ALA A 529 -1.90 17.06 -5.20
C ALA A 529 -2.71 16.30 -4.14
N ASP A 530 -2.46 15.02 -3.95
CA ASP A 530 -3.10 14.13 -2.99
C ASP A 530 -2.14 13.63 -1.88
N ASN A 531 -0.97 14.28 -1.74
CA ASN A 531 -0.01 13.96 -0.69
C ASN A 531 -0.64 14.18 0.71
N PRO A 532 -0.39 13.29 1.69
CA PRO A 532 -0.94 13.43 3.04
C PRO A 532 -0.69 14.79 3.70
N LEU A 533 0.45 15.44 3.44
CA LEU A 533 0.78 16.76 3.98
C LEU A 533 0.02 17.92 3.27
N VAL A 534 -0.61 17.62 2.13
CA VAL A 534 -1.43 18.55 1.35
C VAL A 534 -2.92 18.41 1.70
N VAL A 535 -3.42 17.17 1.73
CA VAL A 535 -4.85 16.93 1.95
C VAL A 535 -5.24 16.90 3.44
N ASN A 536 -4.31 16.59 4.34
CA ASN A 536 -4.50 16.65 5.79
C ASN A 536 -3.69 17.81 6.41
N GLU A 537 -3.78 18.03 7.72
CA GLU A 537 -2.88 18.99 8.38
C GLU A 537 -1.41 18.61 8.16
N PRO A 538 -0.53 19.58 7.82
CA PRO A 538 -0.69 21.05 7.89
C PRO A 538 -1.34 21.73 6.66
N ARG A 539 -1.83 21.00 5.65
CA ARG A 539 -2.49 21.50 4.43
C ARG A 539 -1.58 22.40 3.59
N ILE A 540 -0.42 21.88 3.28
CA ILE A 540 0.60 22.60 2.50
C ILE A 540 0.08 22.88 1.09
N ARG A 541 0.02 24.14 0.68
CA ARG A 541 -0.37 24.60 -0.66
C ARG A 541 0.81 25.16 -1.44
N PHE A 542 1.82 25.65 -0.76
CA PHE A 542 3.07 26.15 -1.33
C PHE A 542 4.25 25.47 -0.66
N TYR A 543 5.24 25.11 -1.47
CA TYR A 543 6.50 24.59 -1.01
C TYR A 543 7.67 25.22 -1.82
N ALA A 544 8.72 25.64 -1.13
CA ALA A 544 9.99 25.97 -1.76
C ALA A 544 11.11 25.43 -0.90
N GLY A 545 11.93 24.54 -1.45
CA GLY A 545 13.06 23.90 -0.74
C GLY A 545 14.38 24.06 -1.46
N CYS A 546 15.42 24.40 -0.70
CA CYS A 546 16.80 24.49 -1.18
C CYS A 546 17.64 23.37 -0.53
N PRO A 547 18.42 22.57 -1.29
CA PRO A 547 19.17 21.46 -0.76
C PRO A 547 20.31 21.90 0.17
N LEU A 548 20.59 21.12 1.20
CA LEU A 548 21.76 21.25 2.07
C LEU A 548 22.79 20.20 1.66
N ILE A 549 23.81 20.61 0.92
CA ILE A 549 24.82 19.73 0.33
C ILE A 549 26.15 19.93 1.06
N LEU A 550 26.65 18.86 1.68
CA LEU A 550 27.96 18.87 2.36
C LEU A 550 29.13 18.96 1.37
N GLY A 551 30.31 19.26 1.89
CA GLY A 551 31.55 19.36 1.08
C GLY A 551 31.95 18.06 0.37
N ASP A 552 31.44 16.90 0.78
CA ASP A 552 31.63 15.60 0.11
C ASP A 552 30.58 15.31 -0.98
N GLY A 553 29.67 16.26 -1.25
CA GLY A 553 28.59 16.15 -2.24
C GLY A 553 27.32 15.48 -1.71
N SER A 554 27.27 15.03 -0.45
CA SER A 554 26.09 14.41 0.15
C SER A 554 24.99 15.44 0.43
N CYS A 555 23.80 15.26 -0.15
CA CYS A 555 22.64 16.08 0.15
C CYS A 555 21.91 15.52 1.38
N ILE A 556 22.04 16.20 2.53
CA ILE A 556 21.54 15.68 3.82
C ILE A 556 20.12 16.14 4.16
N GLY A 557 19.60 17.15 3.49
CA GLY A 557 18.30 17.73 3.80
C GLY A 557 18.03 19.01 3.03
N THR A 558 17.16 19.87 3.58
CA THR A 558 16.74 21.13 2.95
C THR A 558 16.50 22.23 3.97
N LEU A 559 16.69 23.48 3.55
CA LEU A 559 15.92 24.61 4.11
C LEU A 559 14.67 24.78 3.26
N CYS A 560 13.47 24.73 3.86
CA CYS A 560 12.24 24.86 3.12
C CYS A 560 11.26 25.88 3.73
N LEU A 561 10.47 26.50 2.84
CA LEU A 561 9.40 27.42 3.10
C LEU A 561 8.07 26.77 2.75
N LEU A 562 7.06 26.95 3.58
CA LEU A 562 5.77 26.31 3.44
C LEU A 562 4.66 27.31 3.70
N ASP A 563 3.55 27.21 2.93
CA ASP A 563 2.34 27.98 3.19
C ASP A 563 1.08 27.13 2.92
N ARG A 564 0.00 27.51 3.57
CA ARG A 564 -1.37 26.98 3.33
C ARG A 564 -2.08 27.66 2.17
N ARG A 565 -1.44 28.60 1.49
CA ARG A 565 -1.93 29.33 0.31
C ARG A 565 -0.94 29.16 -0.83
N PRO A 566 -1.40 29.11 -2.09
CA PRO A 566 -0.53 29.19 -3.24
C PRO A 566 0.32 30.45 -3.22
N ARG A 567 1.58 30.35 -3.67
CA ARG A 567 2.53 31.47 -3.78
C ARG A 567 3.40 31.33 -5.01
N THR A 568 3.94 32.44 -5.48
CA THR A 568 4.98 32.50 -6.49
C THR A 568 6.21 33.14 -5.88
N LEU A 569 7.39 32.58 -6.16
CA LEU A 569 8.67 33.24 -5.87
C LEU A 569 9.16 33.95 -7.11
N GLU A 570 9.62 35.20 -6.96
CA GLU A 570 10.21 35.97 -8.05
C GLU A 570 11.74 35.74 -8.12
N GLY A 571 12.38 36.11 -9.25
CA GLY A 571 13.77 35.70 -9.57
C GLY A 571 14.82 35.87 -8.46
N THR A 572 14.75 36.99 -7.69
CA THR A 572 15.67 37.25 -6.57
C THR A 572 15.38 36.43 -5.32
N ASP A 573 14.20 35.87 -5.19
CA ASP A 573 13.80 35.09 -4.02
C ASP A 573 14.49 33.72 -3.98
N SER A 574 14.72 33.12 -5.14
CA SER A 574 15.47 31.86 -5.23
C SER A 574 16.94 32.01 -4.79
N GLU A 575 17.57 33.14 -5.07
CA GLU A 575 18.93 33.47 -4.61
C GLU A 575 18.95 33.65 -3.09
N ARG A 576 17.99 34.43 -2.55
CA ARG A 576 17.85 34.63 -1.10
C ARG A 576 17.62 33.35 -0.33
N LEU A 577 16.80 32.43 -0.87
CA LEU A 577 16.56 31.12 -0.25
C LEU A 577 17.84 30.28 -0.24
N ARG A 578 18.65 30.37 -1.29
CA ARG A 578 19.96 29.70 -1.37
C ARG A 578 20.92 30.27 -0.34
N ASP A 579 21.03 31.60 -0.23
CA ASP A 579 21.89 32.26 0.76
C ASP A 579 21.55 31.83 2.19
N LEU A 580 20.26 31.72 2.50
CA LEU A 580 19.83 31.22 3.82
C LEU A 580 20.11 29.72 4.02
N ALA A 581 20.03 28.91 2.96
CA ALA A 581 20.41 27.50 3.02
C ALA A 581 21.93 27.34 3.25
N ASP A 582 22.74 28.20 2.63
CA ASP A 582 24.20 28.22 2.84
C ASP A 582 24.53 28.61 4.29
N ILE A 583 23.85 29.60 4.87
CA ILE A 583 23.99 29.95 6.30
C ILE A 583 23.61 28.74 7.19
N ALA A 584 22.52 28.04 6.89
CA ALA A 584 22.14 26.84 7.63
C ALA A 584 23.21 25.73 7.52
N LEU A 585 23.80 25.59 6.35
CA LEU A 585 24.87 24.62 6.10
C LEU A 585 26.16 24.97 6.82
N GLU A 586 26.53 26.25 6.90
CA GLU A 586 27.67 26.73 7.69
C GLU A 586 27.49 26.41 9.17
N GLU A 587 26.30 26.62 9.72
CA GLU A 587 25.98 26.25 11.12
C GLU A 587 26.06 24.74 11.35
N ILE A 588 25.67 23.91 10.36
CA ILE A 588 25.83 22.46 10.40
C ILE A 588 27.31 22.06 10.37
N ASN A 589 28.09 22.65 9.46
CA ASN A 589 29.52 22.35 9.33
C ASN A 589 30.32 22.78 10.57
N GLY A 590 29.90 23.80 11.27
CA GLY A 590 30.48 24.21 12.55
C GLY A 590 30.46 23.16 13.64
N LEU A 591 29.58 22.14 13.54
CA LEU A 591 29.53 20.98 14.42
C LEU A 591 30.70 19.99 14.24
N THR A 592 31.35 20.00 13.05
CA THR A 592 32.44 19.07 12.75
C THR A 592 33.82 19.59 13.20
N THR A 593 33.88 20.84 13.66
CA THR A 593 35.13 21.53 14.07
C THR A 593 35.29 21.64 15.59
N LEU A 594 34.35 21.19 16.37
CA LEU A 594 34.39 21.07 17.84
C LEU A 594 34.46 19.59 18.26
#